data_fd8b3316f97db10554370ce720cc0293
#
_entry.id   fd8b3316f97db10554370ce720cc0293
#
_cell.length_a   1.000
_cell.length_b   1.000
_cell.length_c   1.000
_cell.angle_alpha   90.00
_cell.angle_beta   90.00
_cell.angle_gamma   90.00
#
_symmetry.space_group_name_H-M   'P 1'
#
loop_
_entity.id
_entity.type
_entity.pdbx_description
1 polymer ?
#
loop_
_entity_poly.entity_id
_entity_poly.type
_entity_poly.pdbx_seq_one_letter_code
_entity_poly.pdbx_strand_id
1 'polypeptide(L)'
;MLTDNFKRKIDYLRVSVTDRCDLRCTYCMAEDVTFLPRQEVLSIEEIIKLIDIFNELGVKKFRLTGGEPLVRKNIITIIEHLSELKKQNRIHEHTLTTNGTNLSKYAKILKTNGVNRINVSLDSLDSEKYREVTKHGDLKKVINGIHAASEEGIKVKINTVLTQNFNEEEVFDIINWCKIHSFDISLIEVMPIGAIGEKRFNQYLSMKKFEESLVSKLNLTPSNFRTNGPSRYFSDNKSNTKIGIISAISHNFCDTCNRIRLTCTGKLYMCLGQNDYVDLKYSLRNLGKIDIIKQIEYAMTIKPQKHNFEILENNFDG
;
A
#
# COMPACT_ATOMS: atom_id res chain seq x y z
N MET A 1 11.59 -12.13 17.57
CA MET A 1 11.60 -11.61 16.17
C MET A 1 10.87 -12.61 15.30
N LEU A 2 9.85 -12.18 14.59
CA LEU A 2 9.05 -13.04 13.72
C LEU A 2 9.88 -13.52 12.52
N THR A 3 9.84 -14.83 12.28
CA THR A 3 10.53 -15.48 11.16
C THR A 3 9.61 -16.58 10.63
N ASP A 4 9.48 -16.68 9.32
CA ASP A 4 8.69 -17.75 8.69
C ASP A 4 9.52 -19.00 8.39
N ASN A 5 8.86 -20.06 7.88
CA ASN A 5 9.51 -21.34 7.56
C ASN A 5 10.59 -21.24 6.48
N PHE A 6 10.64 -20.14 5.73
CA PHE A 6 11.63 -19.85 4.69
C PHE A 6 12.75 -18.92 5.17
N LYS A 7 12.86 -18.74 6.50
CA LYS A 7 13.86 -17.88 7.18
C LYS A 7 13.78 -16.40 6.82
N ARG A 8 12.63 -15.93 6.28
CA ARG A 8 12.40 -14.51 6.04
C ARG A 8 12.05 -13.82 7.35
N LYS A 9 12.75 -12.73 7.66
CA LYS A 9 12.44 -11.89 8.82
C LYS A 9 11.23 -11.02 8.53
N ILE A 10 10.20 -11.11 9.35
CA ILE A 10 8.96 -10.36 9.19
C ILE A 10 8.98 -9.16 10.12
N ASP A 11 9.35 -8.01 9.60
CA ASP A 11 9.50 -6.75 10.34
C ASP A 11 8.54 -5.64 9.91
N TYR A 12 7.65 -5.92 8.96
CA TYR A 12 6.77 -4.94 8.35
C TYR A 12 5.30 -5.35 8.38
N LEU A 13 4.48 -4.60 9.11
CA LEU A 13 3.02 -4.79 9.18
C LEU A 13 2.30 -3.69 8.39
N ARG A 14 1.41 -4.10 7.48
CA ARG A 14 0.41 -3.21 6.89
C ARG A 14 -0.89 -3.36 7.67
N VAL A 15 -1.42 -2.27 8.18
CA VAL A 15 -2.63 -2.24 9.01
C VAL A 15 -3.72 -1.52 8.25
N SER A 16 -4.76 -2.26 7.84
CA SER A 16 -6.01 -1.65 7.36
C SER A 16 -6.79 -1.18 8.58
N VAL A 17 -6.99 0.13 8.69
CA VAL A 17 -7.69 0.73 9.83
C VAL A 17 -9.19 0.88 9.62
N THR A 18 -9.66 0.67 8.39
CA THR A 18 -11.07 0.77 8.00
C THR A 18 -11.32 0.08 6.67
N ASP A 19 -12.53 -0.39 6.44
CA ASP A 19 -13.06 -0.83 5.14
C ASP A 19 -13.62 0.35 4.31
N ARG A 20 -13.88 1.50 4.94
CA ARG A 20 -14.49 2.67 4.29
C ARG A 20 -13.49 3.43 3.44
N CYS A 21 -13.97 3.88 2.28
CA CYS A 21 -13.27 4.77 1.39
C CYS A 21 -14.25 5.83 0.85
N ASP A 22 -13.76 7.01 0.57
CA ASP A 22 -14.51 8.09 -0.07
C ASP A 22 -14.48 8.01 -1.61
N LEU A 23 -13.70 7.07 -2.18
CA LEU A 23 -13.65 6.76 -3.62
C LEU A 23 -14.18 5.35 -3.91
N ARG A 24 -14.48 5.09 -5.21
CA ARG A 24 -14.93 3.78 -5.75
C ARG A 24 -14.09 3.44 -6.97
N CYS A 25 -12.77 3.30 -6.77
CA CYS A 25 -11.89 3.01 -7.90
C CYS A 25 -12.27 1.70 -8.57
N THR A 26 -12.39 1.75 -9.90
CA THR A 26 -12.89 0.66 -10.76
C THR A 26 -12.12 -0.65 -10.63
N TYR A 27 -10.85 -0.58 -10.21
CA TYR A 27 -9.99 -1.73 -9.97
C TYR A 27 -9.91 -2.15 -8.49
N CYS A 28 -10.61 -1.49 -7.56
CA CYS A 28 -10.45 -1.73 -6.12
C CYS A 28 -11.74 -2.18 -5.45
N MET A 29 -12.82 -1.41 -5.59
CA MET A 29 -14.03 -1.54 -4.81
C MET A 29 -15.26 -1.35 -5.69
N ALA A 30 -16.25 -2.23 -5.56
CA ALA A 30 -17.53 -2.08 -6.25
C ALA A 30 -18.25 -0.79 -5.82
N GLU A 31 -19.04 -0.20 -6.73
CA GLU A 31 -19.78 1.04 -6.43
C GLU A 31 -20.84 0.83 -5.34
N ASP A 32 -21.47 -0.33 -5.32
CA ASP A 32 -22.54 -0.76 -4.43
C ASP A 32 -22.05 -1.49 -3.16
N VAL A 33 -20.77 -1.31 -2.82
CA VAL A 33 -20.18 -1.99 -1.66
C VAL A 33 -20.93 -1.66 -0.37
N THR A 34 -21.29 -2.69 0.38
CA THR A 34 -21.84 -2.56 1.74
C THR A 34 -20.70 -2.61 2.74
N PHE A 35 -20.56 -1.55 3.53
CA PHE A 35 -19.56 -1.47 4.57
C PHE A 35 -19.93 -2.29 5.80
N LEU A 36 -18.93 -2.81 6.47
CA LEU A 36 -19.13 -3.63 7.65
C LEU A 36 -19.76 -2.87 8.81
N PRO A 37 -20.61 -3.52 9.60
CA PRO A 37 -21.09 -2.99 10.86
C PRO A 37 -19.93 -2.62 11.79
N ARG A 38 -20.09 -1.56 12.59
CA ARG A 38 -19.05 -1.09 13.50
C ARG A 38 -18.51 -2.17 14.45
N GLN A 39 -19.35 -3.12 14.87
CA GLN A 39 -18.98 -4.22 15.76
C GLN A 39 -18.00 -5.21 15.12
N GLU A 40 -17.99 -5.30 13.81
CA GLU A 40 -17.08 -6.20 13.07
C GLU A 40 -15.71 -5.56 12.83
N VAL A 41 -15.64 -4.24 12.92
CA VAL A 41 -14.39 -3.50 12.74
C VAL A 41 -13.70 -3.30 14.09
N LEU A 42 -12.39 -3.47 14.12
CA LEU A 42 -11.57 -3.21 15.30
C LEU A 42 -11.70 -1.75 15.76
N SER A 43 -11.77 -1.52 17.07
CA SER A 43 -11.68 -0.18 17.65
C SER A 43 -10.27 0.39 17.51
N ILE A 44 -10.10 1.69 17.79
CA ILE A 44 -8.78 2.33 17.79
C ILE A 44 -7.88 1.68 18.83
N GLU A 45 -8.41 1.40 20.03
CA GLU A 45 -7.72 0.78 21.15
C GLU A 45 -7.32 -0.67 20.83
N GLU A 46 -8.19 -1.41 20.14
CA GLU A 46 -7.89 -2.78 19.67
C GLU A 46 -6.75 -2.79 18.65
N ILE A 47 -6.74 -1.83 17.72
CA ILE A 47 -5.65 -1.69 16.74
C ILE A 47 -4.34 -1.33 17.44
N ILE A 48 -4.36 -0.38 18.39
CA ILE A 48 -3.18 0.01 19.18
C ILE A 48 -2.63 -1.19 19.96
N LYS A 49 -3.48 -1.95 20.63
CA LYS A 49 -3.07 -3.16 21.36
C LYS A 49 -2.38 -4.18 20.46
N LEU A 50 -2.90 -4.40 19.22
CA LEU A 50 -2.25 -5.28 18.25
C LEU A 50 -0.92 -4.69 17.75
N ILE A 51 -0.82 -3.39 17.50
CA ILE A 51 0.44 -2.72 17.13
C ILE A 51 1.51 -2.97 18.21
N ASP A 52 1.17 -2.84 19.49
CA ASP A 52 2.11 -3.07 20.59
C ASP A 52 2.59 -4.53 20.62
N ILE A 53 1.69 -5.50 20.46
CA ILE A 53 2.04 -6.92 20.43
C ILE A 53 2.96 -7.21 19.22
N PHE A 54 2.64 -6.71 18.04
CA PHE A 54 3.51 -6.89 16.87
C PHE A 54 4.87 -6.22 17.06
N ASN A 55 4.91 -5.05 17.70
CA ASN A 55 6.17 -4.38 17.99
C ASN A 55 7.05 -5.19 18.96
N GLU A 56 6.47 -5.78 20.02
CA GLU A 56 7.17 -6.67 20.95
C GLU A 56 7.72 -7.92 20.22
N LEU A 57 6.99 -8.44 19.24
CA LEU A 57 7.42 -9.57 18.41
C LEU A 57 8.48 -9.20 17.36
N GLY A 58 8.86 -7.92 17.28
CA GLY A 58 9.97 -7.45 16.45
C GLY A 58 9.57 -6.74 15.17
N VAL A 59 8.28 -6.43 14.97
CA VAL A 59 7.86 -5.56 13.86
C VAL A 59 8.35 -4.14 14.12
N LYS A 60 9.05 -3.58 13.12
CA LYS A 60 9.71 -2.26 13.21
C LYS A 60 9.12 -1.24 12.26
N LYS A 61 8.25 -1.65 11.35
CA LYS A 61 7.63 -0.79 10.33
C LYS A 61 6.14 -1.02 10.28
N PHE A 62 5.41 0.09 10.31
CA PHE A 62 3.96 0.09 10.25
C PHE A 62 3.49 0.97 9.09
N ARG A 63 2.57 0.43 8.27
CA ARG A 63 1.92 1.21 7.23
C ARG A 63 0.42 1.19 7.43
N LEU A 64 -0.13 2.34 7.71
CA LEU A 64 -1.57 2.50 7.79
C LEU A 64 -2.16 2.53 6.38
N THR A 65 -3.20 1.74 6.19
CA THR A 65 -3.98 1.61 4.96
C THR A 65 -5.45 1.46 5.34
N GLY A 66 -6.27 1.02 4.40
CA GLY A 66 -7.67 0.72 4.67
C GLY A 66 -8.38 0.55 3.34
N GLY A 67 -9.64 0.93 3.29
CA GLY A 67 -10.16 1.71 2.21
C GLY A 67 -9.33 2.99 2.14
N GLU A 68 -9.76 4.08 2.79
CA GLU A 68 -8.92 5.27 2.94
C GLU A 68 -8.63 5.52 4.43
N PRO A 69 -7.37 5.48 4.89
CA PRO A 69 -7.06 5.62 6.31
C PRO A 69 -7.47 6.98 6.89
N LEU A 70 -7.40 8.06 6.11
CA LEU A 70 -7.73 9.41 6.57
C LEU A 70 -9.23 9.69 6.71
N VAL A 71 -10.11 8.76 6.30
CA VAL A 71 -11.55 8.85 6.63
C VAL A 71 -11.90 8.18 7.96
N ARG A 72 -10.97 7.39 8.53
CA ARG A 72 -11.19 6.74 9.82
C ARG A 72 -11.28 7.79 10.93
N LYS A 73 -12.41 7.84 11.64
CA LYS A 73 -12.55 8.71 12.82
C LYS A 73 -11.46 8.36 13.84
N ASN A 74 -10.83 9.38 14.41
CA ASN A 74 -9.77 9.25 15.41
C ASN A 74 -8.49 8.52 14.90
N ILE A 75 -8.22 8.53 13.60
CA ILE A 75 -6.99 7.97 13.02
C ILE A 75 -5.73 8.57 13.64
N ILE A 76 -5.79 9.83 14.04
CA ILE A 76 -4.66 10.56 14.63
C ILE A 76 -4.19 9.88 15.92
N THR A 77 -5.07 9.32 16.73
CA THR A 77 -4.66 8.58 17.95
C THR A 77 -3.74 7.40 17.64
N ILE A 78 -3.97 6.67 16.54
CA ILE A 78 -3.04 5.60 16.10
C ILE A 78 -1.71 6.19 15.65
N ILE A 79 -1.74 7.31 14.94
CA ILE A 79 -0.53 7.97 14.41
C ILE A 79 0.31 8.54 15.57
N GLU A 80 -0.32 9.14 16.57
CA GLU A 80 0.32 9.63 17.80
C GLU A 80 0.97 8.49 18.58
N HIS A 81 0.29 7.35 18.73
CA HIS A 81 0.85 6.17 19.37
C HIS A 81 2.09 5.64 18.62
N LEU A 82 2.02 5.53 17.28
CA LEU A 82 3.16 5.14 16.47
C LEU A 82 4.32 6.17 16.53
N SER A 83 3.99 7.46 16.63
CA SER A 83 4.97 8.52 16.85
C SER A 83 5.72 8.32 18.16
N GLU A 84 5.01 7.99 19.22
CA GLU A 84 5.62 7.74 20.53
C GLU A 84 6.54 6.51 20.51
N LEU A 85 6.09 5.40 19.91
CA LEU A 85 6.95 4.23 19.71
C LEU A 85 8.23 4.55 18.91
N LYS A 86 8.13 5.47 17.94
CA LYS A 86 9.28 5.91 17.16
C LYS A 86 10.24 6.77 17.97
N LYS A 87 9.75 7.71 18.79
CA LYS A 87 10.57 8.52 19.71
C LYS A 87 11.32 7.64 20.71
N GLN A 88 10.70 6.56 21.16
CA GLN A 88 11.31 5.55 22.04
C GLN A 88 12.27 4.59 21.31
N ASN A 89 12.55 4.78 20.00
CA ASN A 89 13.35 3.90 19.16
C ASN A 89 12.83 2.44 19.10
N ARG A 90 11.57 2.22 19.41
CA ARG A 90 10.93 0.90 19.34
C ARG A 90 10.55 0.52 17.93
N ILE A 91 10.27 1.50 17.08
CA ILE A 91 10.02 1.30 15.64
C ILE A 91 10.92 2.22 14.81
N HIS A 92 11.15 1.82 13.55
CA HIS A 92 11.95 2.61 12.61
C HIS A 92 11.10 3.59 11.80
N GLU A 93 9.94 3.14 11.35
CA GLU A 93 9.09 3.92 10.44
C GLU A 93 7.61 3.62 10.66
N HIS A 94 6.80 4.68 10.61
CA HIS A 94 5.39 4.58 10.32
C HIS A 94 5.02 5.50 9.15
N THR A 95 4.13 5.04 8.30
CA THR A 95 3.77 5.68 7.05
C THR A 95 2.32 5.36 6.66
N LEU A 96 1.80 6.07 5.66
CA LEU A 96 0.45 5.84 5.14
C LEU A 96 0.50 5.54 3.63
N THR A 97 -0.54 4.81 3.18
CA THR A 97 -0.98 4.84 1.79
C THR A 97 -2.35 5.46 1.77
N THR A 98 -2.54 6.52 1.00
CA THR A 98 -3.76 7.34 0.96
C THR A 98 -4.13 7.67 -0.49
N ASN A 99 -5.40 7.93 -0.75
CA ASN A 99 -5.87 8.47 -2.02
C ASN A 99 -5.63 9.99 -2.14
N GLY A 100 -5.17 10.65 -1.07
CA GLY A 100 -4.82 12.06 -1.07
C GLY A 100 -5.98 13.04 -0.88
N THR A 101 -7.23 12.63 -0.99
CA THR A 101 -8.41 13.53 -0.94
C THR A 101 -8.45 14.39 0.32
N ASN A 102 -8.09 13.81 1.46
CA ASN A 102 -8.11 14.50 2.75
C ASN A 102 -6.72 15.00 3.20
N LEU A 103 -5.71 14.87 2.37
CA LEU A 103 -4.32 15.05 2.77
C LEU A 103 -3.99 16.50 3.17
N SER A 104 -4.55 17.51 2.48
CA SER A 104 -4.38 18.92 2.86
C SER A 104 -4.77 19.19 4.31
N LYS A 105 -5.86 18.57 4.78
CA LYS A 105 -6.33 18.72 6.15
C LYS A 105 -5.38 18.11 7.18
N TYR A 106 -4.68 17.05 6.81
CA TYR A 106 -3.89 16.26 7.74
C TYR A 106 -2.37 16.46 7.62
N ALA A 107 -1.86 17.12 6.57
CA ALA A 107 -0.43 17.22 6.26
C ALA A 107 0.40 17.69 7.48
N LYS A 108 0.04 18.81 8.08
CA LYS A 108 0.73 19.37 9.24
C LYS A 108 0.76 18.40 10.44
N ILE A 109 -0.38 17.82 10.82
CA ILE A 109 -0.43 16.91 11.97
C ILE A 109 0.29 15.60 11.70
N LEU A 110 0.29 15.10 10.45
CA LEU A 110 1.08 13.95 10.05
C LEU A 110 2.57 14.22 10.22
N LYS A 111 3.05 15.38 9.76
CA LYS A 111 4.46 15.79 9.92
C LYS A 111 4.85 15.93 11.37
N THR A 112 4.05 16.63 12.17
CA THR A 112 4.29 16.83 13.63
C THR A 112 4.40 15.49 14.35
N ASN A 113 3.64 14.48 13.92
CA ASN A 113 3.69 13.12 14.45
C ASN A 113 4.74 12.22 13.78
N GLY A 114 5.74 12.80 13.11
CA GLY A 114 6.89 12.06 12.62
C GLY A 114 6.65 11.18 11.40
N VAL A 115 5.54 11.39 10.66
CA VAL A 115 5.33 10.79 9.34
C VAL A 115 6.24 11.52 8.35
N ASN A 116 7.35 10.90 7.98
CA ASN A 116 8.33 11.52 7.10
C ASN A 116 8.12 11.19 5.62
N ARG A 117 7.29 10.19 5.33
CA ARG A 117 6.99 9.74 3.97
C ARG A 117 5.57 9.21 3.88
N ILE A 118 4.91 9.50 2.75
CA ILE A 118 3.59 8.96 2.39
C ILE A 118 3.60 8.40 0.98
N ASN A 119 2.71 7.44 0.73
CA ASN A 119 2.38 7.01 -0.62
C ASN A 119 1.00 7.55 -0.97
N VAL A 120 0.89 8.25 -2.10
CA VAL A 120 -0.38 8.76 -2.62
C VAL A 120 -0.72 8.01 -3.90
N SER A 121 -1.92 7.44 -3.96
CA SER A 121 -2.44 6.77 -5.16
C SER A 121 -2.92 7.84 -6.16
N LEU A 122 -2.35 7.83 -7.37
CA LEU A 122 -2.71 8.76 -8.45
C LEU A 122 -2.48 8.08 -9.79
N ASP A 123 -3.56 7.79 -10.51
CA ASP A 123 -3.51 7.00 -11.75
C ASP A 123 -3.68 7.85 -13.01
N SER A 124 -4.02 9.13 -12.88
CA SER A 124 -4.15 10.09 -13.98
C SER A 124 -3.95 11.52 -13.50
N LEU A 125 -3.43 12.40 -14.35
CA LEU A 125 -3.38 13.86 -14.21
C LEU A 125 -4.50 14.56 -14.99
N ASP A 126 -5.27 13.81 -15.78
CA ASP A 126 -6.47 14.29 -16.43
C ASP A 126 -7.67 14.17 -15.49
N SER A 127 -8.41 15.26 -15.31
CA SER A 127 -9.53 15.34 -14.35
C SER A 127 -10.70 14.43 -14.73
N GLU A 128 -10.97 14.24 -16.00
CA GLU A 128 -12.07 13.40 -16.48
C GLU A 128 -11.72 11.92 -16.31
N LYS A 129 -10.53 11.50 -16.76
CA LYS A 129 -10.01 10.15 -16.56
C LYS A 129 -9.90 9.81 -15.06
N TYR A 130 -9.38 10.75 -14.24
CA TYR A 130 -9.29 10.55 -12.80
C TYR A 130 -10.67 10.32 -12.19
N ARG A 131 -11.66 11.11 -12.60
CA ARG A 131 -13.05 10.95 -12.14
C ARG A 131 -13.65 9.64 -12.63
N GLU A 132 -13.38 9.24 -13.87
CA GLU A 132 -13.83 7.97 -14.43
C GLU A 132 -13.33 6.77 -13.60
N VAL A 133 -12.02 6.72 -13.32
CA VAL A 133 -11.41 5.59 -12.60
C VAL A 133 -11.77 5.56 -11.13
N THR A 134 -11.96 6.73 -10.48
CA THR A 134 -12.25 6.85 -9.04
C THR A 134 -13.74 7.00 -8.73
N LYS A 135 -14.59 7.23 -9.76
CA LYS A 135 -16.05 7.49 -9.72
C LYS A 135 -16.43 8.80 -9.04
N HIS A 136 -15.83 9.12 -7.90
CA HIS A 136 -16.19 10.31 -7.09
C HIS A 136 -15.00 11.24 -6.82
N GLY A 137 -13.83 10.96 -7.43
CA GLY A 137 -12.62 11.70 -7.16
C GLY A 137 -12.62 13.12 -7.72
N ASP A 138 -12.00 14.01 -6.96
CA ASP A 138 -11.67 15.38 -7.36
C ASP A 138 -10.14 15.48 -7.43
N LEU A 139 -9.59 15.46 -8.64
CA LEU A 139 -8.13 15.52 -8.87
C LEU A 139 -7.51 16.75 -8.22
N LYS A 140 -8.17 17.90 -8.29
CA LYS A 140 -7.66 19.15 -7.72
C LYS A 140 -7.44 19.05 -6.21
N LYS A 141 -8.35 18.39 -5.48
CA LYS A 141 -8.17 18.14 -4.04
C LYS A 141 -6.96 17.27 -3.75
N VAL A 142 -6.74 16.23 -4.56
CA VAL A 142 -5.60 15.31 -4.41
C VAL A 142 -4.29 16.03 -4.70
N ILE A 143 -4.18 16.77 -5.80
CA ILE A 143 -2.99 17.55 -6.15
C ILE A 143 -2.67 18.58 -5.04
N ASN A 144 -3.68 19.32 -4.57
CA ASN A 144 -3.49 20.25 -3.45
C ASN A 144 -3.02 19.52 -2.17
N GLY A 145 -3.54 18.32 -1.90
CA GLY A 145 -3.11 17.49 -0.78
C GLY A 145 -1.65 17.02 -0.89
N ILE A 146 -1.22 16.66 -2.08
CA ILE A 146 0.15 16.27 -2.38
C ILE A 146 1.10 17.44 -2.12
N HIS A 147 0.77 18.62 -2.64
CA HIS A 147 1.57 19.83 -2.42
C HIS A 147 1.61 20.23 -0.95
N ALA A 148 0.49 20.25 -0.25
CA ALA A 148 0.45 20.54 1.19
C ALA A 148 1.34 19.60 2.01
N ALA A 149 1.34 18.30 1.69
CA ALA A 149 2.24 17.37 2.35
C ALA A 149 3.72 17.62 2.04
N SER A 150 4.04 17.98 0.80
CA SER A 150 5.39 18.31 0.38
C SER A 150 5.90 19.59 1.04
N GLU A 151 5.05 20.62 1.13
CA GLU A 151 5.35 21.90 1.81
C GLU A 151 5.64 21.72 3.31
N GLU A 152 4.95 20.79 3.96
CA GLU A 152 5.25 20.38 5.34
C GLU A 152 6.53 19.53 5.45
N GLY A 153 7.22 19.27 4.33
CA GLY A 153 8.46 18.48 4.29
C GLY A 153 8.23 16.97 4.46
N ILE A 154 7.06 16.46 4.10
CA ILE A 154 6.79 15.02 4.00
C ILE A 154 7.23 14.56 2.60
N LYS A 155 8.07 13.54 2.51
CA LYS A 155 8.44 12.93 1.23
C LYS A 155 7.22 12.25 0.60
N VAL A 156 6.83 12.72 -0.56
CA VAL A 156 5.72 12.13 -1.32
C VAL A 156 6.23 11.09 -2.30
N LYS A 157 5.56 9.95 -2.33
CA LYS A 157 5.73 8.94 -3.35
C LYS A 157 4.39 8.67 -4.03
N ILE A 158 4.33 8.88 -5.32
CA ILE A 158 3.15 8.57 -6.12
C ILE A 158 3.12 7.07 -6.41
N ASN A 159 1.97 6.45 -6.24
CA ASN A 159 1.70 5.09 -6.66
C ASN A 159 0.69 5.12 -7.80
N THR A 160 1.09 4.63 -8.95
CA THR A 160 0.24 4.56 -10.16
C THR A 160 0.05 3.10 -10.54
N VAL A 161 -1.19 2.63 -10.59
CA VAL A 161 -1.53 1.31 -11.12
C VAL A 161 -1.61 1.43 -12.63
N LEU A 162 -0.76 0.67 -13.32
CA LEU A 162 -0.75 0.65 -14.78
C LEU A 162 -1.85 -0.26 -15.31
N THR A 163 -2.69 0.31 -16.16
CA THR A 163 -3.87 -0.35 -16.71
C THR A 163 -3.88 -0.18 -18.23
N GLN A 164 -4.01 -1.29 -18.95
CA GLN A 164 -4.09 -1.31 -20.40
C GLN A 164 -5.28 -0.48 -20.90
N ASN A 165 -5.10 0.23 -22.00
CA ASN A 165 -6.09 1.12 -22.64
C ASN A 165 -6.60 2.27 -21.73
N PHE A 166 -5.86 2.59 -20.66
CA PHE A 166 -6.25 3.68 -19.77
C PHE A 166 -5.13 4.70 -19.55
N ASN A 167 -4.03 4.31 -18.90
CA ASN A 167 -2.96 5.25 -18.52
C ASN A 167 -1.55 4.83 -18.99
N GLU A 168 -1.44 3.85 -19.87
CA GLU A 168 -0.17 3.32 -20.37
C GLU A 168 0.68 4.35 -21.11
N GLU A 169 0.05 5.34 -21.75
CA GLU A 169 0.75 6.46 -22.39
C GLU A 169 0.88 7.66 -21.44
N GLU A 170 -0.17 7.97 -20.70
CA GLU A 170 -0.21 9.10 -19.76
C GLU A 170 0.81 8.96 -18.61
N VAL A 171 1.23 7.75 -18.31
CA VAL A 171 2.23 7.50 -17.25
C VAL A 171 3.54 8.25 -17.48
N PHE A 172 3.92 8.56 -18.71
CA PHE A 172 5.10 9.37 -19.02
C PHE A 172 4.91 10.81 -18.55
N ASP A 173 3.71 11.36 -18.65
CA ASP A 173 3.35 12.69 -18.17
C ASP A 173 3.34 12.70 -16.63
N ILE A 174 2.80 11.65 -16.00
CA ILE A 174 2.83 11.48 -14.53
C ILE A 174 4.29 11.42 -14.03
N ILE A 175 5.15 10.68 -14.70
CA ILE A 175 6.59 10.60 -14.35
C ILE A 175 7.24 11.97 -14.51
N ASN A 176 6.97 12.67 -15.61
CA ASN A 176 7.51 14.01 -15.84
C ASN A 176 7.03 15.01 -14.77
N TRP A 177 5.75 14.97 -14.44
CA TRP A 177 5.19 15.77 -13.34
C TRP A 177 5.88 15.44 -12.00
N CYS A 178 6.11 14.16 -11.69
CA CYS A 178 6.85 13.76 -10.51
C CYS A 178 8.30 14.32 -10.51
N LYS A 179 8.97 14.35 -11.67
CA LYS A 179 10.32 14.90 -11.79
C LYS A 179 10.34 16.40 -11.52
N ILE A 180 9.37 17.16 -12.06
CA ILE A 180 9.24 18.61 -11.86
C ILE A 180 9.06 18.95 -10.37
N HIS A 181 8.29 18.13 -9.66
CA HIS A 181 7.98 18.36 -8.24
C HIS A 181 8.86 17.58 -7.26
N SER A 182 9.89 16.89 -7.74
CA SER A 182 10.80 16.05 -6.92
C SER A 182 10.07 14.98 -6.11
N PHE A 183 9.01 14.41 -6.64
CA PHE A 183 8.31 13.27 -6.05
C PHE A 183 8.88 11.95 -6.56
N ASP A 184 8.93 10.95 -5.70
CA ASP A 184 9.19 9.58 -6.14
C ASP A 184 7.92 8.98 -6.76
N ILE A 185 8.08 8.01 -7.65
CA ILE A 185 6.94 7.29 -8.25
C ILE A 185 7.16 5.78 -8.19
N SER A 186 6.08 5.01 -8.02
CA SER A 186 6.04 3.57 -8.26
C SER A 186 4.93 3.20 -9.21
N LEU A 187 5.30 2.57 -10.29
CA LEU A 187 4.41 1.94 -11.25
C LEU A 187 4.08 0.53 -10.76
N ILE A 188 2.81 0.21 -10.68
CA ILE A 188 2.32 -1.02 -10.05
C ILE A 188 1.57 -1.84 -11.09
N GLU A 189 2.00 -3.09 -11.27
CA GLU A 189 1.33 -4.08 -12.08
C GLU A 189 -0.06 -4.41 -11.50
N VAL A 190 -1.08 -4.46 -12.36
CA VAL A 190 -2.42 -4.92 -11.97
C VAL A 190 -2.33 -6.36 -11.48
N MET A 191 -2.96 -6.63 -10.35
CA MET A 191 -3.00 -7.96 -9.74
C MET A 191 -4.45 -8.46 -9.67
N PRO A 192 -4.72 -9.76 -9.85
CA PRO A 192 -6.07 -10.34 -9.80
C PRO A 192 -6.54 -10.48 -8.34
N ILE A 193 -6.74 -9.34 -7.65
CA ILE A 193 -7.17 -9.28 -6.25
C ILE A 193 -8.43 -8.43 -6.08
N GLY A 194 -9.31 -8.82 -5.14
CA GLY A 194 -10.56 -8.11 -4.78
C GLY A 194 -11.78 -8.56 -5.57
N ALA A 195 -12.94 -7.98 -5.28
CA ALA A 195 -14.27 -8.40 -5.74
C ALA A 195 -14.52 -8.31 -7.28
N ILE A 196 -13.58 -7.72 -8.04
CA ILE A 196 -13.76 -7.43 -9.48
C ILE A 196 -12.85 -8.36 -10.33
N GLY A 197 -12.41 -9.50 -9.78
CA GLY A 197 -11.35 -10.35 -10.31
C GLY A 197 -11.39 -10.66 -11.80
N GLU A 198 -12.55 -11.08 -12.36
CA GLU A 198 -12.64 -11.51 -13.77
C GLU A 198 -12.52 -10.37 -14.79
N LYS A 199 -13.00 -9.18 -14.48
CA LYS A 199 -12.91 -8.02 -15.39
C LYS A 199 -11.51 -7.40 -15.44
N ARG A 200 -10.61 -7.77 -14.54
CA ARG A 200 -9.24 -7.22 -14.46
C ARG A 200 -8.30 -7.78 -15.52
N PHE A 201 -8.57 -8.94 -16.05
CA PHE A 201 -7.75 -9.51 -17.13
C PHE A 201 -7.72 -8.58 -18.35
N ASN A 202 -8.83 -7.90 -18.64
CA ASN A 202 -8.90 -6.93 -19.73
C ASN A 202 -8.13 -5.62 -19.45
N GLN A 203 -7.68 -5.43 -18.22
CA GLN A 203 -6.92 -4.27 -17.77
C GLN A 203 -5.43 -4.58 -17.56
N TYR A 204 -5.05 -5.84 -17.74
CA TYR A 204 -3.69 -6.28 -17.50
C TYR A 204 -2.74 -5.75 -18.57
N LEU A 205 -1.67 -5.09 -18.13
CA LEU A 205 -0.56 -4.66 -18.96
C LEU A 205 0.69 -5.45 -18.55
N SER A 206 1.31 -6.14 -19.49
CA SER A 206 2.56 -6.85 -19.24
C SER A 206 3.66 -5.88 -18.81
N MET A 207 4.03 -5.93 -17.53
CA MET A 207 5.07 -5.06 -16.99
C MET A 207 6.45 -5.31 -17.62
N LYS A 208 6.72 -6.51 -18.13
CA LYS A 208 8.00 -6.81 -18.76
C LYS A 208 8.18 -5.99 -20.04
N LYS A 209 7.22 -6.07 -20.96
CA LYS A 209 7.26 -5.29 -22.22
C LYS A 209 7.22 -3.79 -21.95
N PHE A 210 6.39 -3.38 -20.98
CA PHE A 210 6.28 -1.97 -20.61
C PHE A 210 7.58 -1.43 -20.01
N GLU A 211 8.27 -2.17 -19.15
CA GLU A 211 9.55 -1.78 -18.55
C GLU A 211 10.63 -1.55 -19.60
N GLU A 212 10.72 -2.41 -20.61
CA GLU A 212 11.67 -2.25 -21.72
C GLU A 212 11.42 -0.93 -22.47
N SER A 213 10.15 -0.63 -22.79
CA SER A 213 9.75 0.64 -23.43
C SER A 213 10.05 1.84 -22.53
N LEU A 214 9.72 1.76 -21.22
CA LEU A 214 9.96 2.82 -20.25
C LEU A 214 11.45 3.15 -20.13
N VAL A 215 12.29 2.11 -19.96
CA VAL A 215 13.75 2.25 -19.84
C VAL A 215 14.34 2.90 -21.10
N SER A 216 13.91 2.46 -22.27
CA SER A 216 14.36 3.02 -23.56
C SER A 216 13.92 4.47 -23.74
N LYS A 217 12.61 4.76 -23.61
CA LYS A 217 12.05 6.11 -23.88
C LYS A 217 12.57 7.16 -22.89
N LEU A 218 12.79 6.81 -21.63
CA LEU A 218 13.25 7.74 -20.60
C LEU A 218 14.77 7.65 -20.33
N ASN A 219 15.48 6.80 -21.04
CA ASN A 219 16.92 6.58 -20.90
C ASN A 219 17.31 6.29 -19.43
N LEU A 220 16.60 5.33 -18.82
CA LEU A 220 16.76 4.99 -17.41
C LEU A 220 17.88 4.00 -17.20
N THR A 221 18.53 4.09 -16.02
CA THR A 221 19.52 3.11 -15.56
C THR A 221 19.02 2.42 -14.28
N PRO A 222 19.27 1.12 -14.10
CA PRO A 222 18.99 0.43 -12.85
C PRO A 222 19.66 1.11 -11.66
N SER A 223 18.90 1.29 -10.57
CA SER A 223 19.40 1.94 -9.37
C SER A 223 19.64 0.93 -8.25
N ASN A 224 20.75 1.11 -7.52
CA ASN A 224 21.03 0.35 -6.30
C ASN A 224 20.21 0.82 -5.10
N PHE A 225 19.43 1.89 -5.26
CA PHE A 225 18.51 2.36 -4.23
C PHE A 225 17.51 1.26 -3.87
N ARG A 226 17.32 1.06 -2.57
CA ARG A 226 16.36 0.08 -2.05
C ARG A 226 15.52 0.72 -0.97
N THR A 227 14.27 0.34 -0.92
CA THR A 227 13.39 0.55 0.24
C THR A 227 13.00 -0.82 0.78
N ASN A 228 12.35 -0.85 1.94
CA ASN A 228 11.78 -2.12 2.44
C ASN A 228 10.49 -2.54 1.72
N GLY A 229 10.18 -1.89 0.61
CA GLY A 229 9.07 -2.24 -0.29
C GLY A 229 9.53 -3.16 -1.43
N PRO A 230 8.59 -3.59 -2.27
CA PRO A 230 8.85 -4.50 -3.38
C PRO A 230 9.36 -3.81 -4.66
N SER A 231 9.50 -2.49 -4.66
CA SER A 231 9.90 -1.74 -5.86
C SER A 231 11.34 -2.02 -6.24
N ARG A 232 11.57 -2.36 -7.50
CA ARG A 232 12.86 -2.21 -8.17
C ARG A 232 12.94 -0.77 -8.67
N TYR A 233 14.08 -0.12 -8.49
CA TYR A 233 14.21 1.30 -8.79
C TYR A 233 15.11 1.55 -9.98
N PHE A 234 14.74 2.58 -10.71
CA PHE A 234 15.48 3.17 -11.81
C PHE A 234 15.70 4.66 -11.55
N SER A 235 16.73 5.20 -12.14
CA SER A 235 17.03 6.64 -12.11
C SER A 235 17.37 7.12 -13.50
N ASP A 236 17.06 8.36 -13.79
CA ASP A 236 17.65 9.08 -14.91
C ASP A 236 18.81 9.96 -14.40
N ASN A 237 19.65 10.41 -15.32
CA ASN A 237 20.77 11.30 -14.98
C ASN A 237 20.36 12.77 -14.86
N LYS A 238 19.06 13.07 -14.99
CA LYS A 238 18.52 14.46 -15.09
C LYS A 238 17.73 14.86 -13.84
N SER A 239 17.29 13.91 -13.02
CA SER A 239 16.46 14.20 -11.84
C SER A 239 16.84 13.33 -10.63
N ASN A 240 16.46 13.78 -9.43
CA ASN A 240 16.59 13.01 -8.21
C ASN A 240 15.43 12.05 -7.97
N THR A 241 14.40 12.06 -8.81
CA THR A 241 13.20 11.22 -8.73
C THR A 241 13.55 9.75 -8.85
N LYS A 242 13.07 8.94 -7.92
CA LYS A 242 13.22 7.48 -7.97
C LYS A 242 11.98 6.90 -8.66
N ILE A 243 12.21 6.24 -9.79
CA ILE A 243 11.15 5.55 -10.55
C ILE A 243 11.19 4.09 -10.14
N GLY A 244 10.17 3.64 -9.42
CA GLY A 244 10.06 2.27 -8.93
C GLY A 244 9.10 1.45 -9.78
N ILE A 245 9.37 0.18 -9.99
CA ILE A 245 8.48 -0.78 -10.62
C ILE A 245 8.13 -1.87 -9.63
N ILE A 246 6.84 -2.14 -9.46
CA ILE A 246 6.29 -3.21 -8.64
C ILE A 246 5.56 -4.17 -9.56
N SER A 247 6.22 -5.25 -9.93
CA SER A 247 5.70 -6.29 -10.79
C SER A 247 5.56 -7.59 -9.99
N ALA A 248 4.37 -7.81 -9.42
CA ALA A 248 4.13 -8.97 -8.58
C ALA A 248 4.03 -10.26 -9.38
N ILE A 249 3.53 -10.18 -10.61
CA ILE A 249 3.31 -11.31 -11.50
C ILE A 249 4.52 -11.50 -12.42
N SER A 250 4.89 -10.47 -13.18
CA SER A 250 5.96 -10.56 -14.19
C SER A 250 7.36 -10.71 -13.58
N HIS A 251 7.58 -10.24 -12.35
CA HIS A 251 8.84 -10.35 -11.62
C HIS A 251 8.58 -10.38 -10.12
N ASN A 252 8.27 -11.55 -9.59
CA ASN A 252 7.91 -11.70 -8.20
C ASN A 252 9.10 -11.38 -7.26
N PHE A 253 8.75 -10.94 -6.05
CA PHE A 253 9.68 -10.55 -4.98
C PHE A 253 9.40 -11.36 -3.70
N CYS A 254 8.89 -12.57 -3.83
CA CYS A 254 8.43 -13.39 -2.71
C CYS A 254 9.56 -13.83 -1.80
N ASP A 255 10.74 -14.11 -2.34
CA ASP A 255 11.89 -14.61 -1.57
C ASP A 255 12.40 -13.61 -0.52
N THR A 256 12.19 -12.30 -0.75
CA THR A 256 12.58 -11.23 0.17
C THR A 256 11.38 -10.60 0.89
N CYS A 257 10.21 -11.22 0.84
CA CYS A 257 8.99 -10.65 1.39
C CYS A 257 8.97 -10.67 2.93
N ASN A 258 9.14 -9.50 3.53
CA ASN A 258 9.15 -9.26 4.97
C ASN A 258 7.79 -8.79 5.54
N ARG A 259 6.69 -8.92 4.78
CA ARG A 259 5.43 -8.25 5.06
C ARG A 259 4.31 -9.21 5.42
N ILE A 260 3.45 -8.73 6.33
CA ILE A 260 2.16 -9.31 6.67
C ILE A 260 1.10 -8.19 6.70
N ARG A 261 -0.17 -8.55 6.70
CA ARG A 261 -1.29 -7.61 6.61
C ARG A 261 -2.34 -7.92 7.66
N LEU A 262 -2.67 -6.92 8.46
CA LEU A 262 -3.80 -6.94 9.39
C LEU A 262 -4.97 -6.19 8.76
N THR A 263 -6.12 -6.82 8.65
CA THR A 263 -7.36 -6.16 8.21
C THR A 263 -8.01 -5.39 9.34
N CYS A 264 -8.92 -4.48 8.99
CA CYS A 264 -9.73 -3.76 9.97
C CYS A 264 -10.69 -4.67 10.76
N THR A 265 -10.85 -5.93 10.36
CA THR A 265 -11.63 -6.95 11.07
C THR A 265 -10.79 -7.85 11.97
N GLY A 266 -9.48 -7.62 12.07
CA GLY A 266 -8.58 -8.43 12.89
C GLY A 266 -8.04 -9.68 12.22
N LYS A 267 -8.29 -9.89 10.93
CA LYS A 267 -7.71 -11.00 10.17
C LYS A 267 -6.27 -10.67 9.75
N LEU A 268 -5.36 -11.58 10.07
CA LEU A 268 -3.95 -11.48 9.70
C LEU A 268 -3.68 -12.34 8.45
N TYR A 269 -3.40 -11.67 7.33
CA TYR A 269 -3.00 -12.31 6.09
C TYR A 269 -1.48 -12.31 5.95
N MET A 270 -0.92 -13.46 5.63
CA MET A 270 0.51 -13.65 5.43
C MET A 270 0.96 -13.27 4.03
N CYS A 271 0.06 -13.37 3.05
CA CYS A 271 0.30 -13.02 1.65
C CYS A 271 -0.89 -12.27 1.06
N LEU A 272 -0.67 -11.39 0.09
CA LEU A 272 -1.73 -10.68 -0.63
C LEU A 272 -2.47 -11.58 -1.64
N GLY A 273 -1.75 -12.53 -2.23
CA GLY A 273 -2.26 -13.42 -3.27
C GLY A 273 -2.79 -14.75 -2.74
N GLN A 274 -3.14 -14.84 -1.46
CA GLN A 274 -3.75 -16.04 -0.88
C GLN A 274 -4.84 -15.66 0.10
N ASN A 275 -5.80 -16.58 0.26
CA ASN A 275 -6.97 -16.37 1.12
C ASN A 275 -6.76 -16.85 2.56
N ASP A 276 -5.64 -17.52 2.86
CA ASP A 276 -5.35 -17.99 4.20
C ASP A 276 -5.10 -16.84 5.16
N TYR A 277 -5.76 -16.87 6.29
CA TYR A 277 -5.63 -15.89 7.36
C TYR A 277 -5.76 -16.53 8.75
N VAL A 278 -5.30 -15.81 9.74
CA VAL A 278 -5.54 -16.11 11.16
C VAL A 278 -6.42 -14.99 11.74
N ASP A 279 -7.49 -15.33 12.43
CA ASP A 279 -8.39 -14.36 13.07
C ASP A 279 -7.89 -14.00 14.47
N LEU A 280 -7.33 -12.81 14.62
CA LEU A 280 -6.85 -12.31 15.90
C LEU A 280 -7.95 -11.64 16.74
N LYS A 281 -9.11 -11.30 16.14
CA LYS A 281 -10.18 -10.57 16.83
C LYS A 281 -10.77 -11.37 17.98
N TYR A 282 -10.97 -12.66 17.78
CA TYR A 282 -11.52 -13.53 18.85
C TYR A 282 -10.58 -13.55 20.06
N SER A 283 -9.29 -13.83 19.82
CA SER A 283 -8.27 -13.86 20.87
C SER A 283 -8.09 -12.51 21.55
N LEU A 284 -8.19 -11.43 20.79
CA LEU A 284 -8.09 -10.05 21.30
C LEU A 284 -9.20 -9.71 22.28
N ARG A 285 -10.44 -10.14 21.99
CA ARG A 285 -11.63 -9.79 22.78
C ARG A 285 -11.89 -10.75 23.93
N ASN A 286 -11.48 -12.03 23.82
CA ASN A 286 -11.90 -13.08 24.74
C ASN A 286 -10.77 -13.80 25.48
N LEU A 287 -9.56 -13.91 24.91
CA LEU A 287 -8.52 -14.79 25.45
C LEU A 287 -7.28 -14.04 25.96
N GLY A 288 -6.91 -12.95 25.30
CA GLY A 288 -5.81 -12.09 25.77
C GLY A 288 -4.49 -12.26 25.02
N LYS A 289 -3.44 -11.59 25.51
CA LYS A 289 -2.16 -11.38 24.82
C LYS A 289 -1.43 -12.67 24.46
N ILE A 290 -1.39 -13.64 25.38
CA ILE A 290 -0.64 -14.89 25.17
C ILE A 290 -1.21 -15.66 23.97
N ASP A 291 -2.53 -15.72 23.85
CA ASP A 291 -3.18 -16.41 22.74
C ASP A 291 -2.97 -15.67 21.41
N ILE A 292 -3.04 -14.35 21.42
CA ILE A 292 -2.73 -13.54 20.24
C ILE A 292 -1.30 -13.84 19.75
N ILE A 293 -0.32 -13.91 20.65
CA ILE A 293 1.07 -14.23 20.30
C ILE A 293 1.16 -15.61 19.65
N LYS A 294 0.53 -16.65 20.24
CA LYS A 294 0.49 -18.00 19.67
C LYS A 294 -0.12 -18.01 18.27
N GLN A 295 -1.21 -17.27 18.07
CA GLN A 295 -1.86 -17.16 16.76
C GLN A 295 -0.97 -16.45 15.72
N ILE A 296 -0.22 -15.42 16.12
CA ILE A 296 0.74 -14.74 15.24
C ILE A 296 1.91 -15.67 14.89
N GLU A 297 2.43 -16.42 15.86
CA GLU A 297 3.50 -17.40 15.62
C GLU A 297 3.03 -18.51 14.69
N TYR A 298 1.84 -19.03 14.91
CA TYR A 298 1.21 -19.99 14.00
C TYR A 298 1.06 -19.43 12.57
N ALA A 299 0.63 -18.17 12.44
CA ALA A 299 0.54 -17.52 11.14
C ALA A 299 1.89 -17.50 10.39
N MET A 300 3.01 -17.41 11.10
CA MET A 300 4.34 -17.48 10.47
C MET A 300 4.66 -18.87 9.93
N THR A 301 4.18 -19.93 10.56
CA THR A 301 4.40 -21.31 10.07
C THR A 301 3.62 -21.63 8.79
N ILE A 302 2.49 -20.96 8.56
CA ILE A 302 1.65 -21.15 7.36
C ILE A 302 1.86 -20.06 6.30
N LYS A 303 2.82 -19.12 6.52
CA LYS A 303 3.15 -18.10 5.52
C LYS A 303 3.73 -18.77 4.28
N PRO A 304 3.13 -18.56 3.08
CA PRO A 304 3.57 -19.23 1.86
C PRO A 304 4.92 -18.72 1.37
N GLN A 305 5.65 -19.58 0.66
CA GLN A 305 6.88 -19.18 -0.03
C GLN A 305 6.58 -18.17 -1.12
N LYS A 306 5.57 -18.44 -1.96
CA LYS A 306 5.17 -17.61 -3.10
C LYS A 306 3.66 -17.39 -3.09
N HIS A 307 3.23 -16.31 -3.76
CA HIS A 307 1.81 -16.15 -4.09
C HIS A 307 1.42 -17.15 -5.20
N ASN A 308 0.12 -17.38 -5.34
CA ASN A 308 -0.47 -18.24 -6.36
C ASN A 308 -1.24 -17.43 -7.43
N PHE A 309 -0.81 -16.21 -7.72
CA PHE A 309 -1.38 -15.48 -8.86
C PHE A 309 -1.05 -16.24 -10.14
N GLU A 310 -2.05 -16.74 -10.82
CA GLU A 310 -1.95 -17.37 -12.14
C GLU A 310 -2.42 -16.37 -13.18
N ILE A 311 -1.59 -16.16 -14.19
CA ILE A 311 -2.01 -15.57 -15.44
C ILE A 311 -2.52 -16.74 -16.28
N LEU A 312 -3.81 -16.81 -16.55
CA LEU A 312 -4.35 -17.77 -17.49
C LEU A 312 -3.94 -17.30 -18.89
N GLU A 313 -2.93 -17.96 -19.47
CA GLU A 313 -2.34 -17.61 -20.79
C GLU A 313 -3.35 -17.60 -21.94
N ASN A 314 -4.47 -18.30 -21.80
CA ASN A 314 -5.48 -18.44 -22.83
C ASN A 314 -6.27 -17.16 -23.18
N ASN A 315 -6.02 -16.03 -22.49
CA ASN A 315 -6.72 -14.78 -22.73
C ASN A 315 -5.82 -13.63 -23.22
N PHE A 316 -4.55 -13.91 -23.53
CA PHE A 316 -3.58 -12.85 -23.87
C PHE A 316 -3.08 -12.90 -25.34
N ASP A 317 -3.55 -13.84 -26.16
CA ASP A 317 -3.30 -13.89 -27.60
C ASP A 317 -4.46 -13.21 -28.35
N GLY A 318 -4.43 -11.86 -28.34
CA GLY A 318 -5.33 -11.02 -29.10
C GLY A 318 -4.67 -9.69 -29.43
#